data_4f1b1f435d60f0a6534cd82ba18f355c
#
_entry.id   4f1b1f435d60f0a6534cd82ba18f355c
#
_cell.length_a   1.000
_cell.length_b   1.000
_cell.length_c   1.000
_cell.angle_alpha   90.00
_cell.angle_beta   90.00
_cell.angle_gamma   90.00
#
_symmetry.space_group_name_H-M   'P 1'
#
loop_
_entity.id
_entity.type
_entity.pdbx_description
1 polymer ?
#
loop_
_entity_poly.entity_id
_entity_poly.type
_entity_poly.pdbx_seq_one_letter_code
_entity_poly.pdbx_strand_id
1 'polypeptide(L)'
;MKYLINRGLIKDEGRKVWAFLGDGEMDEPESMGAIGLAARENLDNLIFVINCNLQRLDGPVRGNGKIIQELEGSFRGSGWNVIKVIWGSYWDSLIANDKTGHLIKAMNETVDGEYQAMKARNGAYVREKFFGKYPETLQLVSSMSDTDIWRLNRGGHDPHKVLSLIHI
;
A
#
# COMPACT_ATOMS: atom_id res chain seq x y z
N MET A 1 25.70 6.36 10.21
CA MET A 1 26.02 4.97 10.59
C MET A 1 26.84 4.28 9.52
N LYS A 2 26.33 4.00 8.34
CA LYS A 2 27.03 3.24 7.28
C LYS A 2 28.41 3.82 6.93
N TYR A 3 28.53 5.16 6.82
CA TYR A 3 29.82 5.82 6.65
C TYR A 3 30.85 5.45 7.72
N LEU A 4 30.45 5.47 8.99
CA LEU A 4 31.36 5.16 10.10
C LEU A 4 31.77 3.67 10.10
N ILE A 5 30.85 2.78 9.73
CA ILE A 5 31.13 1.34 9.55
C ILE A 5 32.13 1.15 8.41
N ASN A 6 31.90 1.76 7.26
CA ASN A 6 32.78 1.65 6.07
C ASN A 6 34.17 2.22 6.32
N ARG A 7 34.29 3.20 7.25
CA ARG A 7 35.58 3.76 7.68
C ARG A 7 36.23 2.94 8.81
N GLY A 8 35.61 1.88 9.28
CA GLY A 8 36.12 1.06 10.38
C GLY A 8 36.11 1.76 11.75
N LEU A 9 35.36 2.88 11.88
CA LEU A 9 35.27 3.67 13.11
C LEU A 9 34.28 3.08 14.11
N ILE A 10 33.32 2.31 13.67
CA ILE A 10 32.40 1.53 14.50
C ILE A 10 32.21 0.14 13.90
N LYS A 11 31.88 -0.83 14.75
CA LYS A 11 31.56 -2.20 14.33
C LYS A 11 30.18 -2.24 13.69
N ASP A 12 30.05 -3.04 12.62
CA ASP A 12 28.74 -3.37 12.07
C ASP A 12 28.04 -4.40 12.96
N GLU A 13 26.96 -3.99 13.60
CA GLU A 13 26.11 -4.85 14.44
C GLU A 13 24.78 -5.20 13.77
N GLY A 14 24.65 -4.96 12.47
CA GLY A 14 23.44 -5.22 11.70
C GLY A 14 22.28 -4.28 12.03
N ARG A 15 22.55 -3.12 12.63
CA ARG A 15 21.49 -2.15 13.00
C ARG A 15 20.79 -1.62 11.78
N LYS A 16 19.46 -1.55 11.86
CA LYS A 16 18.59 -0.96 10.84
C LYS A 16 18.17 0.46 11.23
N VAL A 17 17.94 1.27 10.22
CA VAL A 17 17.36 2.61 10.34
C VAL A 17 15.98 2.56 9.68
N TRP A 18 14.95 2.92 10.44
CA TRP A 18 13.58 2.92 9.98
C TRP A 18 13.10 4.35 9.79
N ALA A 19 12.57 4.65 8.62
CA ALA A 19 11.92 5.92 8.31
C ALA A 19 10.44 5.66 8.00
N PHE A 20 9.57 6.29 8.79
CA PHE A 20 8.11 6.20 8.64
C PHE A 20 7.63 7.49 7.96
N LEU A 21 7.00 7.37 6.82
CA LEU A 21 6.62 8.48 5.95
C LEU A 21 5.17 8.31 5.49
N GLY A 22 4.50 9.43 5.21
CA GLY A 22 3.23 9.42 4.48
C GLY A 22 3.44 9.40 2.97
N ASP A 23 2.43 9.00 2.22
CA ASP A 23 2.45 9.05 0.76
C ASP A 23 2.54 10.49 0.22
N GLY A 24 1.90 11.45 0.89
CA GLY A 24 2.03 12.87 0.55
C GLY A 24 3.43 13.44 0.77
N GLU A 25 4.16 12.97 1.78
CA GLU A 25 5.54 13.37 2.04
C GLU A 25 6.50 12.88 0.94
N MET A 26 6.12 11.82 0.23
CA MET A 26 6.91 11.30 -0.88
C MET A 26 6.74 12.08 -2.18
N ASP A 27 5.77 12.99 -2.27
CA ASP A 27 5.59 13.87 -3.44
C ASP A 27 6.62 15.01 -3.50
N GLU A 28 7.29 15.29 -2.39
CA GLU A 28 8.30 16.33 -2.32
C GLU A 28 9.53 15.95 -3.17
N PRO A 29 10.07 16.87 -3.97
CA PRO A 29 11.22 16.60 -4.83
C PRO A 29 12.45 16.08 -4.07
N GLU A 30 12.65 16.57 -2.85
CA GLU A 30 13.74 16.14 -1.95
C GLU A 30 13.58 14.68 -1.53
N SER A 31 12.34 14.26 -1.21
CA SER A 31 12.03 12.88 -0.84
C SER A 31 12.28 11.95 -2.03
N MET A 32 11.79 12.31 -3.20
CA MET A 32 11.98 11.53 -4.42
C MET A 32 13.46 11.43 -4.82
N GLY A 33 14.21 12.53 -4.68
CA GLY A 33 15.65 12.53 -4.94
C GLY A 33 16.43 11.65 -3.96
N ALA A 34 16.01 11.57 -2.72
CA ALA A 34 16.67 10.77 -1.68
C ALA A 34 16.56 9.26 -1.95
N ILE A 35 15.50 8.78 -2.60
CA ILE A 35 15.32 7.36 -2.95
C ILE A 35 16.50 6.85 -3.79
N GLY A 36 16.81 7.57 -4.89
CA GLY A 36 17.90 7.21 -5.79
C GLY A 36 19.27 7.35 -5.14
N LEU A 37 19.46 8.38 -4.31
CA LEU A 37 20.72 8.61 -3.60
C LEU A 37 21.00 7.45 -2.63
N ALA A 38 20.04 7.10 -1.78
CA ALA A 38 20.19 6.02 -0.80
C ALA A 38 20.54 4.68 -1.47
N ALA A 39 19.93 4.38 -2.63
CA ALA A 39 20.24 3.18 -3.39
C ALA A 39 21.68 3.20 -3.94
N ARG A 40 22.12 4.31 -4.53
CA ARG A 40 23.50 4.47 -5.04
C ARG A 40 24.55 4.36 -3.94
N GLU A 41 24.26 4.92 -2.76
CA GLU A 41 25.15 4.82 -1.58
C GLU A 41 25.08 3.45 -0.88
N ASN A 42 24.29 2.51 -1.44
CA ASN A 42 24.14 1.15 -0.93
C ASN A 42 23.77 1.13 0.57
N LEU A 43 22.76 1.91 0.95
CA LEU A 43 22.29 1.99 2.33
C LEU A 43 21.36 0.80 2.64
N ASP A 44 21.91 -0.40 2.62
CA ASP A 44 21.21 -1.68 2.80
C ASP A 44 20.62 -1.90 4.21
N ASN A 45 20.94 -0.99 5.13
CA ASN A 45 20.37 -0.96 6.48
C ASN A 45 19.23 0.06 6.65
N LEU A 46 18.82 0.77 5.58
CA LEU A 46 17.71 1.71 5.59
C LEU A 46 16.43 1.00 5.16
N ILE A 47 15.36 1.21 5.91
CA ILE A 47 14.03 0.69 5.64
C ILE A 47 13.04 1.86 5.62
N PHE A 48 12.36 2.06 4.51
CA PHE A 48 11.24 3.00 4.42
C PHE A 48 9.92 2.25 4.69
N VAL A 49 9.09 2.82 5.55
CA VAL A 49 7.71 2.39 5.77
C VAL A 49 6.80 3.52 5.31
N ILE A 50 6.16 3.34 4.15
CA ILE A 50 5.28 4.35 3.57
C ILE A 50 3.83 4.03 3.94
N ASN A 51 3.19 4.92 4.70
CA ASN A 51 1.77 4.83 5.02
C ASN A 51 0.94 5.51 3.93
N CYS A 52 0.40 4.70 3.03
CA CYS A 52 -0.45 5.18 1.93
C CYS A 52 -1.90 5.29 2.38
N ASN A 53 -2.27 6.43 2.97
CA ASN A 53 -3.65 6.72 3.35
C ASN A 53 -4.47 7.34 2.21
N LEU A 54 -3.86 7.63 1.07
CA LEU A 54 -4.44 8.26 -0.12
C LEU A 54 -4.91 9.70 0.14
N GLN A 55 -4.34 10.38 1.13
CA GLN A 55 -4.62 11.77 1.45
C GLN A 55 -3.39 12.63 1.17
N ARG A 56 -3.57 13.68 0.41
CA ARG A 56 -2.54 14.69 0.12
C ARG A 56 -2.96 16.04 0.69
N LEU A 57 -1.97 16.87 1.04
CA LEU A 57 -2.20 18.21 1.58
C LEU A 57 -2.88 19.14 0.59
N ASP A 58 -2.61 18.99 -0.69
CA ASP A 58 -3.07 19.88 -1.76
C ASP A 58 -4.40 19.43 -2.40
N GLY A 59 -5.14 18.56 -1.74
CA GLY A 59 -6.43 18.09 -2.23
C GLY A 59 -6.38 16.70 -2.91
N PRO A 60 -7.49 16.29 -3.52
CA PRO A 60 -7.55 14.97 -4.12
C PRO A 60 -6.54 14.87 -5.27
N VAL A 61 -5.76 13.82 -5.24
CA VAL A 61 -4.95 13.38 -6.38
C VAL A 61 -5.81 13.41 -7.63
N ARG A 62 -5.21 13.79 -8.76
CA ARG A 62 -5.86 13.72 -10.08
C ARG A 62 -6.69 12.45 -10.18
N GLY A 63 -7.92 12.55 -10.69
CA GLY A 63 -8.95 11.50 -10.63
C GLY A 63 -8.55 10.11 -11.12
N ASN A 64 -7.41 9.97 -11.79
CA ASN A 64 -6.86 8.70 -12.28
C ASN A 64 -5.58 8.27 -11.53
N GLY A 65 -5.24 8.90 -10.40
CA GLY A 65 -4.03 8.60 -9.64
C GLY A 65 -4.10 7.23 -8.97
N LYS A 66 -2.95 6.56 -8.92
CA LYS A 66 -2.69 5.31 -8.21
C LYS A 66 -1.36 5.42 -7.50
N ILE A 67 -1.33 6.18 -6.42
CA ILE A 67 -0.10 6.57 -5.73
C ILE A 67 0.75 5.37 -5.30
N ILE A 68 0.13 4.27 -4.87
CA ILE A 68 0.85 3.07 -4.44
C ILE A 68 1.67 2.48 -5.59
N GLN A 69 1.10 2.41 -6.81
CA GLN A 69 1.79 1.90 -7.98
C GLN A 69 2.87 2.88 -8.47
N GLU A 70 2.61 4.17 -8.39
CA GLU A 70 3.59 5.21 -8.75
C GLU A 70 4.82 5.15 -7.83
N LEU A 71 4.60 5.08 -6.52
CA LEU A 71 5.68 4.92 -5.54
C LEU A 71 6.42 3.59 -5.72
N GLU A 72 5.70 2.48 -5.90
CA GLU A 72 6.32 1.19 -6.18
C GLU A 72 7.26 1.28 -7.40
N GLY A 73 6.79 1.89 -8.49
CA GLY A 73 7.58 2.07 -9.70
C GLY A 73 8.85 2.87 -9.44
N SER A 74 8.76 3.97 -8.70
CA SER A 74 9.89 4.84 -8.34
C SER A 74 10.92 4.12 -7.47
N PHE A 75 10.48 3.41 -6.44
CA PHE A 75 11.38 2.65 -5.57
C PHE A 75 12.03 1.47 -6.31
N ARG A 76 11.27 0.67 -7.04
CA ARG A 76 11.83 -0.46 -7.82
C ARG A 76 12.78 0.02 -8.91
N GLY A 77 12.44 1.09 -9.62
CA GLY A 77 13.29 1.70 -10.63
C GLY A 77 14.62 2.22 -10.08
N SER A 78 14.64 2.58 -8.80
CA SER A 78 15.85 2.97 -8.07
C SER A 78 16.63 1.80 -7.46
N GLY A 79 16.16 0.56 -7.60
CA GLY A 79 16.85 -0.64 -7.11
C GLY A 79 16.43 -1.11 -5.71
N TRP A 80 15.35 -0.58 -5.16
CA TRP A 80 14.81 -1.02 -3.86
C TRP A 80 14.02 -2.32 -3.98
N ASN A 81 14.09 -3.13 -2.93
CA ASN A 81 13.13 -4.21 -2.71
C ASN A 81 11.83 -3.62 -2.12
N VAL A 82 10.71 -3.83 -2.80
CA VAL A 82 9.42 -3.24 -2.41
C VAL A 82 8.43 -4.33 -2.06
N ILE A 83 7.83 -4.22 -0.87
CA ILE A 83 6.77 -5.09 -0.38
C ILE A 83 5.52 -4.24 -0.20
N LYS A 84 4.40 -4.69 -0.78
CA LYS A 84 3.11 -4.01 -0.65
C LYS A 84 2.19 -4.78 0.29
N VAL A 85 1.61 -4.05 1.27
CA VAL A 85 0.57 -4.58 2.16
C VAL A 85 -0.70 -3.78 1.94
N ILE A 86 -1.58 -4.31 1.09
CA ILE A 86 -2.76 -3.56 0.60
C ILE A 86 -4.04 -4.06 1.27
N TRP A 87 -4.30 -5.37 1.19
CA TRP A 87 -5.55 -5.96 1.64
C TRP A 87 -5.39 -6.66 2.98
N GLY A 88 -6.34 -6.43 3.89
CA GLY A 88 -6.42 -7.13 5.17
C GLY A 88 -6.86 -8.59 5.03
N SER A 89 -6.73 -9.36 6.10
CA SER A 89 -7.01 -10.81 6.10
C SER A 89 -8.44 -11.17 5.72
N TYR A 90 -9.41 -10.29 5.96
CA TYR A 90 -10.81 -10.53 5.56
C TYR A 90 -11.01 -10.61 4.04
N TRP A 91 -10.09 -10.06 3.26
CA TRP A 91 -10.11 -10.18 1.81
C TRP A 91 -9.60 -11.53 1.30
N ASP A 92 -8.82 -12.25 2.10
CA ASP A 92 -8.14 -13.47 1.64
C ASP A 92 -9.13 -14.53 1.14
N SER A 93 -10.25 -14.71 1.82
CA SER A 93 -11.30 -15.65 1.39
C SER A 93 -12.00 -15.20 0.11
N LEU A 94 -12.24 -13.91 -0.06
CA LEU A 94 -12.85 -13.37 -1.28
C LEU A 94 -11.91 -13.53 -2.47
N ILE A 95 -10.63 -13.20 -2.29
CA ILE A 95 -9.60 -13.37 -3.31
C ILE A 95 -9.44 -14.85 -3.70
N ALA A 96 -9.42 -15.76 -2.73
CA ALA A 96 -9.31 -17.20 -2.98
C ALA A 96 -10.52 -17.76 -3.74
N ASN A 97 -11.71 -17.15 -3.60
CA ASN A 97 -12.94 -17.53 -4.28
C ASN A 97 -13.18 -16.79 -5.60
N ASP A 98 -12.34 -15.86 -5.97
CA ASP A 98 -12.44 -15.11 -7.25
C ASP A 98 -11.93 -15.96 -8.42
N LYS A 99 -12.70 -16.98 -8.80
CA LYS A 99 -12.36 -17.90 -9.89
C LYS A 99 -12.33 -17.25 -11.26
N THR A 100 -13.00 -16.12 -11.40
CA THR A 100 -13.15 -15.38 -12.68
C THR A 100 -12.11 -14.28 -12.84
N GLY A 101 -11.43 -13.87 -11.75
CA GLY A 101 -10.49 -12.76 -11.73
C GLY A 101 -11.14 -11.38 -11.74
N HIS A 102 -12.49 -11.29 -11.68
CA HIS A 102 -13.19 -10.02 -11.72
C HIS A 102 -12.99 -9.19 -10.46
N LEU A 103 -12.78 -9.81 -9.29
CA LEU A 103 -12.45 -9.09 -8.07
C LEU A 103 -11.09 -8.40 -8.20
N ILE A 104 -10.07 -9.15 -8.63
CA ILE A 104 -8.73 -8.60 -8.88
C ILE A 104 -8.77 -7.51 -9.95
N LYS A 105 -9.59 -7.71 -11.00
CA LYS A 105 -9.79 -6.69 -12.03
C LYS A 105 -10.42 -5.42 -11.46
N ALA A 106 -11.50 -5.52 -10.68
CA ALA A 106 -12.12 -4.39 -10.00
C ALA A 106 -11.14 -3.65 -9.09
N MET A 107 -10.31 -4.38 -8.32
CA MET A 107 -9.25 -3.81 -7.50
C MET A 107 -8.24 -3.01 -8.32
N ASN A 108 -7.82 -3.54 -9.46
CA ASN A 108 -6.84 -2.89 -10.33
C ASN A 108 -7.40 -1.68 -11.09
N GLU A 109 -8.68 -1.67 -11.39
CA GLU A 109 -9.33 -0.57 -12.10
C GLU A 109 -9.70 0.60 -11.17
N THR A 110 -9.91 0.33 -9.89
CA THR A 110 -10.32 1.34 -8.92
C THR A 110 -9.18 2.31 -8.65
N VAL A 111 -9.46 3.60 -8.83
CA VAL A 111 -8.50 4.69 -8.62
C VAL A 111 -8.60 5.25 -7.20
N ASP A 112 -7.58 6.01 -6.77
CA ASP A 112 -7.46 6.52 -5.39
C ASP A 112 -8.68 7.34 -4.96
N GLY A 113 -9.22 8.18 -5.85
CA GLY A 113 -10.42 8.98 -5.57
C GLY A 113 -11.67 8.13 -5.31
N GLU A 114 -11.84 7.00 -6.02
CA GLU A 114 -12.92 6.05 -5.76
C GLU A 114 -12.76 5.37 -4.39
N TYR A 115 -11.53 4.96 -4.04
CA TYR A 115 -11.25 4.40 -2.70
C TYR A 115 -11.54 5.38 -1.58
N GLN A 116 -11.19 6.65 -1.75
CA GLN A 116 -11.51 7.70 -0.78
C GLN A 116 -13.03 7.87 -0.63
N ALA A 117 -13.76 7.93 -1.75
CA ALA A 117 -15.22 8.05 -1.73
C ALA A 117 -15.88 6.86 -1.02
N MET A 118 -15.40 5.63 -1.27
CA MET A 118 -15.88 4.43 -0.59
C MET A 118 -15.65 4.50 0.91
N LYS A 119 -14.47 4.97 1.35
CA LYS A 119 -14.12 5.07 2.76
C LYS A 119 -14.88 6.16 3.52
N ALA A 120 -15.32 7.20 2.83
CA ALA A 120 -16.16 8.27 3.38
C ALA A 120 -17.64 7.89 3.50
N ARG A 121 -18.05 6.72 3.00
CA ARG A 121 -19.45 6.25 2.96
C ARG A 121 -19.64 5.03 3.87
N ASN A 122 -20.44 4.06 3.44
CA ASN A 122 -20.81 2.86 4.18
C ASN A 122 -20.72 1.60 3.32
N GLY A 123 -20.99 0.44 3.93
CA GLY A 123 -20.93 -0.86 3.24
C GLY A 123 -21.89 -1.00 2.07
N ALA A 124 -23.09 -0.41 2.15
CA ALA A 124 -24.04 -0.41 1.03
C ALA A 124 -23.46 0.31 -0.19
N TYR A 125 -22.80 1.44 0.01
CA TYR A 125 -22.14 2.17 -1.05
C TYR A 125 -20.98 1.36 -1.66
N VAL A 126 -20.18 0.70 -0.83
CA VAL A 126 -19.09 -0.19 -1.31
C VAL A 126 -19.66 -1.37 -2.11
N ARG A 127 -20.75 -1.99 -1.64
CA ARG A 127 -21.45 -3.04 -2.38
C ARG A 127 -21.86 -2.56 -3.76
N GLU A 128 -22.52 -1.41 -3.84
CA GLU A 128 -23.00 -0.85 -5.11
C GLU A 128 -21.85 -0.43 -6.04
N LYS A 129 -20.90 0.36 -5.55
CA LYS A 129 -19.90 1.04 -6.39
C LYS A 129 -18.65 0.20 -6.67
N PHE A 130 -18.26 -0.68 -5.76
CA PHE A 130 -17.10 -1.53 -5.94
C PHE A 130 -17.50 -2.94 -6.40
N PHE A 131 -18.27 -3.66 -5.60
CA PHE A 131 -18.68 -5.02 -5.95
C PHE A 131 -19.70 -5.06 -7.09
N GLY A 132 -20.49 -3.99 -7.27
CA GLY A 132 -21.43 -3.85 -8.37
C GLY A 132 -20.80 -3.56 -9.74
N LYS A 133 -19.48 -3.35 -9.82
CA LYS A 133 -18.77 -3.19 -11.10
C LYS A 133 -18.92 -4.43 -12.01
N TYR A 134 -18.98 -5.62 -11.40
CA TYR A 134 -19.14 -6.89 -12.09
C TYR A 134 -20.18 -7.77 -11.37
N PRO A 135 -21.07 -8.47 -12.11
CA PRO A 135 -22.04 -9.38 -11.49
C PRO A 135 -21.37 -10.46 -10.64
N GLU A 136 -20.21 -10.95 -11.06
CA GLU A 136 -19.44 -11.98 -10.35
C GLU A 136 -18.93 -11.49 -9.01
N THR A 137 -18.45 -10.25 -8.93
CA THR A 137 -18.00 -9.66 -7.67
C THR A 137 -19.18 -9.40 -6.73
N LEU A 138 -20.33 -9.00 -7.25
CA LEU A 138 -21.53 -8.85 -6.45
C LEU A 138 -22.00 -10.20 -5.89
N GLN A 139 -21.89 -11.26 -6.67
CA GLN A 139 -22.21 -12.62 -6.23
C GLN A 139 -21.30 -13.12 -5.11
N LEU A 140 -19.98 -12.79 -5.15
CA LEU A 140 -19.03 -13.16 -4.11
C LEU A 140 -19.43 -12.64 -2.72
N VAL A 141 -20.10 -11.50 -2.66
CA VAL A 141 -20.52 -10.84 -1.41
C VAL A 141 -22.01 -10.96 -1.14
N SER A 142 -22.74 -11.81 -1.86
CA SER A 142 -24.20 -11.95 -1.77
C SER A 142 -24.68 -12.36 -0.37
N SER A 143 -23.90 -13.16 0.35
CA SER A 143 -24.19 -13.62 1.72
C SER A 143 -23.69 -12.67 2.81
N MET A 144 -22.90 -11.64 2.46
CA MET A 144 -22.35 -10.69 3.43
C MET A 144 -23.33 -9.56 3.69
N SER A 145 -23.47 -9.13 4.93
CA SER A 145 -24.17 -7.89 5.27
C SER A 145 -23.34 -6.66 4.83
N ASP A 146 -23.98 -5.50 4.75
CA ASP A 146 -23.26 -4.25 4.50
C ASP A 146 -22.27 -3.91 5.62
N THR A 147 -22.55 -4.34 6.83
CA THR A 147 -21.62 -4.24 7.96
C THR A 147 -20.38 -5.10 7.75
N ASP A 148 -20.53 -6.32 7.23
CA ASP A 148 -19.40 -7.20 6.93
C ASP A 148 -18.54 -6.64 5.79
N ILE A 149 -19.16 -6.11 4.75
CA ILE A 149 -18.44 -5.42 3.66
C ILE A 149 -17.68 -4.21 4.20
N TRP A 150 -18.27 -3.46 5.13
CA TRP A 150 -17.61 -2.32 5.76
C TRP A 150 -16.40 -2.71 6.61
N ARG A 151 -16.39 -3.92 7.15
CA ARG A 151 -15.24 -4.47 7.92
C ARG A 151 -14.08 -4.93 7.06
N LEU A 152 -14.24 -5.02 5.75
CA LEU A 152 -13.14 -5.32 4.83
C LEU A 152 -12.11 -4.19 4.93
N ASN A 153 -10.99 -4.45 5.63
CA ASN A 153 -10.00 -3.46 5.97
C ASN A 153 -8.80 -3.48 5.03
N ARG A 154 -7.97 -2.44 5.13
CA ARG A 154 -6.69 -2.36 4.45
C ARG A 154 -5.64 -3.17 5.21
N GLY A 155 -4.63 -3.68 4.49
CA GLY A 155 -3.56 -4.48 5.08
C GLY A 155 -2.76 -3.76 6.16
N GLY A 156 -2.52 -2.45 6.02
CA GLY A 156 -1.86 -1.63 7.04
C GLY A 156 -2.62 -1.48 8.36
N HIS A 157 -3.92 -1.79 8.37
CA HIS A 157 -4.76 -1.86 9.58
C HIS A 157 -5.00 -3.29 10.07
N ASP A 158 -4.34 -4.26 9.48
CA ASP A 158 -4.43 -5.67 9.84
C ASP A 158 -3.18 -6.11 10.60
N PRO A 159 -3.28 -6.42 11.90
CA PRO A 159 -2.10 -6.79 12.70
C PRO A 159 -1.38 -8.02 12.15
N HIS A 160 -2.10 -9.00 11.62
CA HIS A 160 -1.49 -10.21 11.06
C HIS A 160 -0.66 -9.90 9.81
N LYS A 161 -1.22 -9.06 8.90
CA LYS A 161 -0.51 -8.64 7.69
C LYS A 161 0.71 -7.78 8.02
N VAL A 162 0.58 -6.83 8.95
CA VAL A 162 1.70 -5.96 9.36
C VAL A 162 2.77 -6.77 10.08
N LEU A 163 2.38 -7.65 11.01
CA LEU A 163 3.34 -8.49 11.74
C LEU A 163 4.10 -9.44 10.82
N SER A 164 3.48 -9.92 9.74
CA SER A 164 4.15 -10.81 8.78
C SER A 164 5.36 -10.16 8.11
N LEU A 165 5.41 -8.82 8.02
CA LEU A 165 6.52 -8.10 7.39
C LEU A 165 7.85 -8.24 8.14
N ILE A 166 7.82 -8.47 9.44
CA ILE A 166 9.06 -8.64 10.22
C ILE A 166 9.79 -9.96 9.90
N HIS A 167 9.14 -10.87 9.20
CA HIS A 167 9.69 -12.16 8.82
C HIS A 167 10.16 -12.23 7.35
N ILE A 168 10.14 -11.11 6.64
CA ILE A 168 10.53 -11.05 5.22
C ILE A 168 11.98 -10.61 5.05
#